data_4b895c74c977fb60aea7862f057e4907
#
_entry.id   4b895c74c977fb60aea7862f057e4907
#
_cell.length_a   1.000
_cell.length_b   1.000
_cell.length_c   1.000
_cell.angle_alpha   90.00
_cell.angle_beta   90.00
_cell.angle_gamma   90.00
#
_symmetry.space_group_name_H-M   'P 1'
#
loop_
_entity.id
_entity.type
_entity.pdbx_description
1 polymer ?
#
loop_
_entity_poly.entity_id
_entity_poly.type
_entity_poly.pdbx_seq_one_letter_code
_entity_poly.pdbx_strand_id
1 'polypeptide(L)'
;YAMGNYTAKAFQGFIKDPNSDRSKAAKAAGDAVGAKMVSYDALRGAYDFIVVFEGTFEQAAGIKLAIEATGALTNITICEAINLSSVSSNAAKIAGTYKPPGR
;
A
#
# COMPACT_ATOMS: atom_id res chain seq x y z
N TYR A 1 -3.91 -1.40 -1.85
CA TYR A 1 -3.74 0.01 -1.52
C TYR A 1 -2.51 0.17 -0.66
N ALA A 2 -1.61 1.05 -1.04
CA ALA A 2 -0.47 1.43 -0.23
C ALA A 2 -0.51 2.93 0.00
N MET A 3 -0.42 3.33 1.26
CA MET A 3 -0.42 4.73 1.69
C MET A 3 0.81 4.97 2.52
N GLY A 4 1.37 6.15 2.45
CA GLY A 4 2.55 6.47 3.25
C GLY A 4 2.88 7.94 3.26
N ASN A 5 4.06 8.23 3.80
CA ASN A 5 4.54 9.59 3.97
C ASN A 5 5.88 9.77 3.29
N TYR A 6 6.11 10.97 2.77
CA TYR A 6 7.43 11.39 2.29
C TYR A 6 8.29 11.81 3.47
N THR A 7 9.58 11.51 3.38
CA THR A 7 10.56 11.98 4.34
C THR A 7 11.03 13.38 3.99
N ALA A 8 11.78 14.01 4.91
CA ALA A 8 12.43 15.31 4.62
C ALA A 8 13.31 15.23 3.37
N LYS A 9 14.00 14.10 3.17
CA LYS A 9 14.82 13.87 1.97
C LYS A 9 13.98 13.95 0.69
N ALA A 10 12.80 13.35 0.68
CA ALA A 10 11.90 13.40 -0.47
C ALA A 10 11.35 14.81 -0.69
N PHE A 11 10.97 15.51 0.38
CA PHE A 11 10.50 16.89 0.28
C PHE A 11 11.57 17.83 -0.28
N GLN A 12 12.82 17.65 0.12
CA GLN A 12 13.95 18.40 -0.45
C GLN A 12 14.07 18.17 -1.95
N GLY A 13 13.86 16.94 -2.38
CA GLY A 13 13.86 16.59 -3.81
C GLY A 13 12.73 17.28 -4.56
N PHE A 14 11.53 17.38 -3.98
CA PHE A 14 10.40 18.08 -4.59
C PHE A 14 10.65 19.58 -4.71
N ILE A 15 11.29 20.18 -3.72
CA ILE A 15 11.65 21.61 -3.75
C ILE A 15 12.66 21.87 -4.86
N LYS A 16 13.64 20.98 -5.00
CA LYS A 16 14.69 21.08 -6.01
C LYS A 16 14.15 20.85 -7.42
N ASP A 17 13.18 19.94 -7.58
CA ASP A 17 12.53 19.63 -8.86
C ASP A 17 11.01 19.53 -8.65
N PRO A 18 10.30 20.69 -8.70
CA PRO A 18 8.85 20.71 -8.47
C PRO A 18 8.04 19.93 -9.51
N ASN A 19 8.61 19.62 -10.66
CA ASN A 19 7.93 18.91 -11.73
C ASN A 19 8.23 17.40 -11.74
N SER A 20 8.89 16.87 -10.70
CA SER A 20 9.15 15.44 -10.62
C SER A 20 7.84 14.66 -10.51
N ASP A 21 7.76 13.57 -11.29
CA ASP A 21 6.57 12.72 -11.35
C ASP A 21 6.82 11.42 -10.56
N ARG A 22 6.30 11.36 -9.35
CA ARG A 22 6.49 10.21 -8.47
C ARG A 22 5.69 8.98 -8.90
N SER A 23 4.66 9.15 -9.73
CA SER A 23 3.89 8.03 -10.25
C SER A 23 4.75 7.12 -11.14
N LYS A 24 5.70 7.70 -11.87
CA LYS A 24 6.64 6.93 -12.70
C LYS A 24 7.52 6.00 -11.87
N ALA A 25 8.01 6.49 -10.72
CA ALA A 25 8.81 5.68 -9.82
C ALA A 25 7.99 4.54 -9.20
N ALA A 26 6.75 4.82 -8.80
CA ALA A 26 5.85 3.80 -8.27
C ALA A 26 5.51 2.73 -9.32
N LYS A 27 5.24 3.16 -10.55
CA LYS A 27 4.98 2.23 -11.67
C LYS A 27 6.17 1.32 -11.92
N ALA A 28 7.39 1.89 -11.96
CA ALA A 28 8.61 1.11 -12.17
C ALA A 28 8.82 0.08 -11.06
N ALA A 29 8.55 0.43 -9.80
CA ALA A 29 8.63 -0.50 -8.68
C ALA A 29 7.64 -1.66 -8.83
N GLY A 30 6.41 -1.37 -9.22
CA GLY A 30 5.41 -2.39 -9.49
C GLY A 30 5.82 -3.31 -10.64
N ASP A 31 6.25 -2.72 -11.75
CA ASP A 31 6.69 -3.48 -12.94
C ASP A 31 7.84 -4.44 -12.60
N ALA A 32 8.76 -4.03 -11.73
CA ALA A 32 9.89 -4.86 -11.33
C ALA A 32 9.49 -6.17 -10.66
N VAL A 33 8.32 -6.22 -10.02
CA VAL A 33 7.83 -7.41 -9.32
C VAL A 33 6.57 -8.00 -9.95
N GLY A 34 6.15 -7.48 -11.09
CA GLY A 34 4.97 -7.98 -11.80
C GLY A 34 3.64 -7.48 -11.23
N ALA A 35 3.64 -6.43 -10.43
CA ALA A 35 2.43 -5.78 -9.94
C ALA A 35 2.05 -4.63 -10.88
N LYS A 36 0.75 -4.49 -11.16
CA LYS A 36 0.26 -3.45 -12.05
C LYS A 36 -0.21 -2.24 -11.25
N MET A 37 0.36 -1.08 -11.51
CA MET A 37 -0.13 0.16 -10.91
C MET A 37 -1.43 0.59 -11.60
N VAL A 38 -2.48 0.76 -10.79
CA VAL A 38 -3.78 1.23 -11.26
C VAL A 38 -3.87 2.75 -11.14
N SER A 39 -3.44 3.31 -10.01
CA SER A 39 -3.49 4.75 -9.78
C SER A 39 -2.45 5.18 -8.76
N TYR A 40 -2.10 6.45 -8.80
CA TYR A 40 -1.23 7.11 -7.83
C TYR A 40 -1.77 8.52 -7.59
N ASP A 41 -2.01 8.85 -6.34
CA ASP A 41 -2.47 10.18 -5.95
C ASP A 41 -1.63 10.75 -4.82
N ALA A 42 -1.24 12.01 -4.95
CA ALA A 42 -0.73 12.78 -3.83
C ALA A 42 -1.91 13.18 -2.94
N LEU A 43 -1.71 13.13 -1.64
CA LEU A 43 -2.74 13.37 -0.65
C LEU A 43 -2.38 14.52 0.26
N ARG A 44 -3.40 15.08 0.88
CA ARG A 44 -3.29 16.00 2.00
C ARG A 44 -4.02 15.40 3.20
N GLY A 45 -3.33 15.20 4.30
CA GLY A 45 -3.91 14.63 5.50
C GLY A 45 -2.92 13.71 6.23
N ALA A 46 -3.41 12.62 6.79
CA ALA A 46 -2.58 11.68 7.54
C ALA A 46 -1.50 11.01 6.69
N TYR A 47 -1.77 10.85 5.40
CA TYR A 47 -0.82 10.28 4.44
C TYR A 47 -0.56 11.29 3.33
N ASP A 48 0.63 11.19 2.73
CA ASP A 48 1.06 12.09 1.66
C ASP A 48 0.78 11.53 0.27
N PHE A 49 0.57 10.23 0.17
CA PHE A 49 0.25 9.57 -1.09
C PHE A 49 -0.57 8.30 -0.88
N ILE A 50 -1.27 7.91 -1.94
CA ILE A 50 -1.90 6.58 -2.06
C ILE A 50 -1.62 6.03 -3.44
N VAL A 51 -1.24 4.76 -3.51
CA VAL A 51 -1.07 4.03 -4.75
C VAL A 51 -1.90 2.76 -4.71
N VAL A 52 -2.52 2.45 -5.83
CA VAL A 52 -3.29 1.22 -5.99
C VAL A 52 -2.57 0.32 -6.97
N PHE A 53 -2.26 -0.90 -6.53
CA PHE A 53 -1.67 -1.95 -7.36
C PHE A 53 -2.62 -3.14 -7.46
N GLU A 54 -2.57 -3.81 -8.59
CA GLU A 54 -3.06 -5.18 -8.73
C GLU A 54 -1.86 -6.13 -8.61
N GLY A 55 -1.92 -7.04 -7.65
CA GLY A 55 -0.84 -7.97 -7.37
C GLY A 55 -1.05 -8.72 -6.06
N THR A 56 0.00 -9.37 -5.62
CA THR A 56 -0.02 -10.13 -4.35
C THR A 56 0.46 -9.25 -3.19
N PHE A 57 0.13 -9.69 -1.99
CA PHE A 57 0.64 -9.03 -0.78
C PHE A 57 2.18 -9.07 -0.73
N GLU A 58 2.80 -10.18 -1.11
CA GLU A 58 4.25 -10.33 -1.13
C GLU A 58 4.92 -9.33 -2.08
N GLN A 59 4.32 -9.08 -3.23
CA GLN A 59 4.80 -8.05 -4.16
C GLN A 59 4.73 -6.66 -3.54
N ALA A 60 3.61 -6.32 -2.91
CA ALA A 60 3.43 -5.04 -2.23
C ALA A 60 4.38 -4.89 -1.05
N ALA A 61 4.58 -5.93 -0.25
CA ALA A 61 5.50 -5.92 0.88
C ALA A 61 6.95 -5.75 0.42
N GLY A 62 7.33 -6.36 -0.70
CA GLY A 62 8.65 -6.18 -1.32
C GLY A 62 8.88 -4.74 -1.75
N ILE A 63 7.89 -4.13 -2.37
CA ILE A 63 7.93 -2.70 -2.76
C ILE A 63 8.13 -1.82 -1.52
N LYS A 64 7.32 -2.04 -0.47
CA LYS A 64 7.43 -1.30 0.79
C LYS A 64 8.84 -1.40 1.37
N LEU A 65 9.35 -2.62 1.51
CA LEU A 65 10.67 -2.84 2.11
C LEU A 65 11.77 -2.14 1.31
N ALA A 66 11.76 -2.29 -0.01
CA ALA A 66 12.77 -1.70 -0.86
C ALA A 66 12.76 -0.17 -0.83
N ILE A 67 11.57 0.43 -0.87
CA ILE A 67 11.45 1.90 -0.93
C ILE A 67 11.71 2.52 0.43
N GLU A 68 11.22 1.95 1.53
CA GLU A 68 11.53 2.45 2.87
C GLU A 68 13.02 2.36 3.19
N ALA A 69 13.70 1.34 2.67
CA ALA A 69 15.15 1.19 2.83
C ALA A 69 15.93 2.34 2.19
N THR A 70 15.39 3.02 1.17
CA THR A 70 16.05 4.18 0.56
C THR A 70 16.00 5.44 1.44
N GLY A 71 15.12 5.49 2.42
CA GLY A 71 14.89 6.66 3.25
C GLY A 71 14.03 7.75 2.59
N ALA A 72 13.51 7.51 1.38
CA ALA A 72 12.66 8.49 0.68
C ALA A 72 11.21 8.47 1.16
N LEU A 73 10.70 7.30 1.50
CA LEU A 73 9.34 7.11 2.02
C LEU A 73 9.39 6.44 3.38
N THR A 74 8.35 6.65 4.16
CA THR A 74 8.20 6.07 5.50
C THR A 74 6.73 5.80 5.79
N ASN A 75 6.48 5.00 6.82
CA ASN A 75 5.13 4.73 7.31
C ASN A 75 4.21 4.17 6.21
N ILE A 76 4.74 3.36 5.31
CA ILE A 76 3.93 2.74 4.27
C ILE A 76 3.01 1.70 4.91
N THR A 77 1.71 1.91 4.74
CA THR A 77 0.66 1.01 5.20
C THR A 77 0.02 0.34 3.99
N ILE A 78 -0.03 -0.98 4.01
CA ILE A 78 -0.65 -1.75 2.93
C ILE A 78 -2.01 -2.23 3.40
N CYS A 79 -3.04 -1.90 2.62
CA CYS A 79 -4.40 -2.39 2.83
C CYS A 79 -4.82 -3.23 1.62
N GLU A 80 -5.26 -4.44 1.88
CA GLU A 80 -5.74 -5.34 0.83
C GLU A 80 -7.25 -5.21 0.67
N ALA A 81 -7.71 -5.05 -0.57
CA ALA A 81 -9.13 -5.08 -0.85
C ALA A 81 -9.64 -6.51 -0.68
N ILE A 82 -10.77 -6.67 -0.02
CA ILE A 82 -11.37 -7.97 0.23
C ILE A 82 -12.78 -8.02 -0.37
N ASN A 83 -13.25 -9.23 -0.64
CA ASN A 83 -14.65 -9.47 -0.94
C ASN A 83 -15.37 -9.71 0.39
N LEU A 84 -16.11 -8.70 0.86
CA LEU A 84 -16.78 -8.77 2.15
C LEU A 84 -17.81 -9.90 2.22
N SER A 85 -18.52 -10.17 1.13
CA SER A 85 -19.50 -11.26 1.07
C SER A 85 -18.83 -12.62 1.30
N SER A 86 -17.68 -12.87 0.67
CA SER A 86 -16.93 -14.12 0.86
C SER A 86 -16.42 -14.25 2.29
N VAL A 87 -15.90 -13.16 2.86
CA VAL A 87 -15.43 -13.12 4.25
C VAL A 87 -16.59 -13.38 5.20
N SER A 88 -17.72 -12.71 4.98
CA SER A 88 -18.92 -12.87 5.80
C SER A 88 -19.47 -14.30 5.74
N SER A 89 -19.46 -14.92 4.55
CA SER A 89 -19.88 -16.32 4.40
C SER A 89 -18.99 -17.28 5.18
N ASN A 90 -17.68 -17.08 5.15
CA ASN A 90 -16.77 -17.86 5.95
C ASN A 90 -16.99 -17.65 7.45
N ALA A 91 -17.21 -16.40 7.86
CA ALA A 91 -17.51 -16.09 9.25
C ALA A 91 -18.80 -16.75 9.74
N ALA A 92 -19.84 -16.76 8.91
CA ALA A 92 -21.10 -17.42 9.24
C ALA A 92 -20.92 -18.92 9.46
N LYS A 93 -20.09 -19.58 8.66
CA LYS A 93 -19.76 -21.00 8.82
C LYS A 93 -19.06 -21.27 10.15
N ILE A 94 -18.10 -20.41 10.50
CA ILE A 94 -17.36 -20.54 11.77
C ILE A 94 -18.27 -20.28 12.97
N ALA A 95 -19.11 -19.25 12.90
CA ALA A 95 -20.04 -18.87 13.97
C ALA A 95 -21.01 -20.02 14.31
N GLY A 96 -21.35 -20.86 13.31
CA GLY A 96 -22.20 -22.02 13.53
C GLY A 96 -21.52 -23.18 14.26
N THR A 97 -20.19 -23.18 14.37
CA THR A 97 -19.41 -24.29 14.92
C THR A 97 -18.55 -23.91 16.11
N TYR A 98 -18.12 -22.66 16.19
CA TYR A 98 -17.21 -22.21 17.25
C TYR A 98 -17.95 -22.01 18.57
N LYS A 99 -17.40 -22.60 19.64
CA LYS A 99 -17.89 -22.40 21.00
C LYS A 99 -16.88 -21.55 21.78
N PRO A 100 -17.29 -20.35 22.26
CA PRO A 100 -16.40 -19.54 23.08
C PRO A 100 -16.03 -20.23 24.38
N PRO A 101 -14.87 -19.93 24.99
CA PRO A 101 -14.52 -20.45 26.32
C PRO A 101 -15.62 -20.18 27.34
N GLY A 102 -15.92 -21.17 28.19
CA GLY A 102 -16.92 -21.07 29.25
C GLY A 102 -18.36 -21.28 28.82
N ARG A 103 -18.60 -21.75 27.60
CA ARG A 103 -19.96 -22.03 27.09
C ARG A 103 -20.16 -23.45 26.62
#